data_9e7c2a71386136b1ca83f877f71fcaec
#
_entry.id   9e7c2a71386136b1ca83f877f71fcaec
#
_cell.length_a   1.000
_cell.length_b   1.000
_cell.length_c   1.000
_cell.angle_alpha   90.00
_cell.angle_beta   90.00
_cell.angle_gamma   90.00
#
_symmetry.space_group_name_H-M   'P 1'
#
loop_
_entity.id
_entity.type
_entity.pdbx_description
1 polymer ?
#
loop_
_entity_poly.entity_id
_entity_poly.type
_entity_poly.pdbx_seq_one_letter_code
_entity_poly.pdbx_strand_id
1 'polypeptide(L)'
;MDGKVVLITGAAGTGKSTLSRSLLRAARPFTRIDYGQLLLEHKAKEYGHQMTYEELRRDSAAVITPADVLAVDEWVIEQLPKWRSETNILIDSHPVTKESFGFRVTPYSANQVVRIAFDVVIVLVGDPAKLALRIEANPEGRPAVTEFQVGFQVQLQAVMASLYAVTCARPCFAIDTTELNPEQVLGAVLSLLQESGVPFERTDLSSADTCL
;
A
#
# COMPACT_ATOMS: atom_id res chain seq x y z
N MET A 1 -13.33 -16.52 13.32
CA MET A 1 -13.74 -15.78 12.08
C MET A 1 -12.45 -15.58 11.28
N ASP A 2 -12.46 -15.89 10.00
CA ASP A 2 -11.30 -15.60 9.17
C ASP A 2 -11.17 -14.08 8.98
N GLY A 3 -9.99 -13.56 9.25
CA GLY A 3 -9.68 -12.15 9.04
C GLY A 3 -9.84 -11.75 7.58
N LYS A 4 -10.10 -10.48 7.34
CA LYS A 4 -10.28 -9.89 6.02
C LYS A 4 -8.98 -9.40 5.43
N VAL A 5 -8.86 -9.43 4.10
CA VAL A 5 -7.70 -8.90 3.38
C VAL A 5 -8.07 -7.55 2.76
N VAL A 6 -7.41 -6.51 3.23
CA VAL A 6 -7.59 -5.14 2.77
C VAL A 6 -6.35 -4.70 1.99
N LEU A 7 -6.51 -4.31 0.73
CA LEU A 7 -5.46 -3.66 -0.04
C LEU A 7 -5.56 -2.15 0.12
N ILE A 8 -4.45 -1.51 0.49
CA ILE A 8 -4.29 -0.06 0.37
C ILE A 8 -3.18 0.21 -0.64
N THR A 9 -3.51 0.96 -1.68
CA THR A 9 -2.57 1.40 -2.71
C THR A 9 -2.72 2.89 -3.00
N GLY A 10 -1.82 3.46 -3.79
CA GLY A 10 -1.84 4.88 -4.15
C GLY A 10 -0.47 5.35 -4.61
N ALA A 11 -0.45 6.43 -5.38
CA ALA A 11 0.76 7.08 -5.86
C ALA A 11 1.58 7.68 -4.70
N ALA A 12 2.82 8.07 -5.00
CA ALA A 12 3.65 8.83 -4.06
C ALA A 12 2.93 10.15 -3.65
N GLY A 13 3.11 10.60 -2.42
CA GLY A 13 2.50 11.84 -1.91
C GLY A 13 1.04 11.73 -1.47
N THR A 14 0.33 10.62 -1.74
CA THR A 14 -1.08 10.43 -1.34
C THR A 14 -1.29 10.15 0.15
N GLY A 15 -0.22 9.94 0.93
CA GLY A 15 -0.33 9.69 2.37
C GLY A 15 -0.53 8.22 2.76
N LYS A 16 -0.37 7.27 1.82
CA LYS A 16 -0.57 5.84 2.04
C LYS A 16 0.16 5.29 3.28
N SER A 17 1.45 5.57 3.43
CA SER A 17 2.24 5.07 4.58
C SER A 17 1.79 5.68 5.92
N THR A 18 1.32 6.92 5.90
CA THR A 18 0.74 7.58 7.08
C THR A 18 -0.58 6.91 7.47
N LEU A 19 -1.47 6.71 6.48
CA LEU A 19 -2.74 6.02 6.68
C LEU A 19 -2.54 4.61 7.23
N SER A 20 -1.66 3.80 6.62
CA SER A 20 -1.39 2.43 7.06
C SER A 20 -0.93 2.38 8.52
N ARG A 21 -0.03 3.26 8.93
CA ARG A 21 0.43 3.37 10.33
C ARG A 21 -0.69 3.80 11.28
N SER A 22 -1.48 4.80 10.87
CA SER A 22 -2.59 5.29 11.70
C SER A 22 -3.69 4.25 11.85
N LEU A 23 -3.99 3.50 10.79
CA LEU A 23 -4.97 2.41 10.82
C LEU A 23 -4.58 1.31 11.83
N LEU A 24 -3.31 0.90 11.84
CA LEU A 24 -2.82 -0.11 12.80
C LEU A 24 -2.91 0.34 14.27
N ARG A 25 -2.89 1.66 14.51
CA ARG A 25 -3.07 2.21 15.87
C ARG A 25 -4.54 2.33 16.25
N ALA A 26 -5.39 2.70 15.29
CA ALA A 26 -6.80 3.02 15.51
C ALA A 26 -7.73 1.81 15.44
N ALA A 27 -7.29 0.69 14.83
CA ALA A 27 -8.13 -0.49 14.59
C ALA A 27 -7.34 -1.78 14.87
N ARG A 28 -7.98 -2.72 15.57
CA ARG A 28 -7.39 -4.03 15.89
C ARG A 28 -8.41 -5.14 15.73
N PRO A 29 -7.98 -6.39 15.42
CA PRO A 29 -6.62 -6.78 15.07
C PRO A 29 -6.31 -6.56 13.58
N PHE A 30 -5.16 -5.96 13.26
CA PHE A 30 -4.63 -5.86 11.91
C PHE A 30 -3.14 -6.20 11.88
N THR A 31 -2.72 -6.99 10.91
CA THR A 31 -1.32 -7.22 10.56
C THR A 31 -1.03 -6.55 9.21
N ARG A 32 0.00 -5.69 9.17
CA ARG A 32 0.42 -5.01 7.94
C ARG A 32 1.47 -5.82 7.21
N ILE A 33 1.26 -6.00 5.92
CA ILE A 33 2.23 -6.54 4.97
C ILE A 33 2.77 -5.37 4.16
N ASP A 34 4.00 -4.97 4.47
CA ASP A 34 4.72 -3.90 3.78
C ASP A 34 5.61 -4.51 2.70
N TYR A 35 5.18 -4.42 1.45
CA TYR A 35 5.92 -4.99 0.33
C TYR A 35 7.30 -4.37 0.12
N GLY A 36 7.47 -3.08 0.42
CA GLY A 36 8.78 -2.45 0.36
C GLY A 36 9.76 -3.08 1.34
N GLN A 37 9.30 -3.34 2.56
CA GLN A 37 10.11 -4.00 3.59
C GLN A 37 10.42 -5.45 3.23
N LEU A 38 9.45 -6.21 2.74
CA LEU A 38 9.65 -7.61 2.34
C LEU A 38 10.65 -7.75 1.20
N LEU A 39 10.60 -6.85 0.21
CA LEU A 39 11.57 -6.83 -0.89
C LEU A 39 12.98 -6.49 -0.41
N LEU A 40 13.11 -5.56 0.55
CA LEU A 40 14.40 -5.27 1.20
C LEU A 40 14.97 -6.49 1.90
N GLU A 41 14.15 -7.18 2.70
CA GLU A 41 14.56 -8.37 3.43
C GLU A 41 14.92 -9.52 2.48
N HIS A 42 14.17 -9.67 1.38
CA HIS A 42 14.46 -10.65 0.34
C HIS A 42 15.84 -10.39 -0.29
N LYS A 43 16.10 -9.14 -0.69
CA LYS A 43 17.39 -8.74 -1.29
C LYS A 43 18.55 -8.81 -0.30
N ALA A 44 18.35 -8.43 0.95
CA ALA A 44 19.39 -8.54 1.98
C ALA A 44 19.88 -10.00 2.16
N LYS A 45 18.97 -10.97 2.06
CA LYS A 45 19.33 -12.39 2.10
C LYS A 45 20.14 -12.82 0.88
N GLU A 46 19.81 -12.28 -0.31
CA GLU A 46 20.49 -12.62 -1.56
C GLU A 46 21.92 -12.02 -1.63
N TYR A 47 22.06 -10.75 -1.27
CA TYR A 47 23.33 -10.02 -1.41
C TYR A 47 24.24 -10.10 -0.18
N GLY A 48 23.75 -10.61 0.97
CA GLY A 48 24.53 -10.72 2.20
C GLY A 48 24.87 -9.38 2.88
N HIS A 49 24.28 -8.27 2.44
CA HIS A 49 24.39 -6.97 3.09
C HIS A 49 23.03 -6.25 3.17
N GLN A 50 22.87 -5.40 4.17
CA GLN A 50 21.65 -4.61 4.33
C GLN A 50 21.64 -3.42 3.36
N MET A 51 20.54 -3.31 2.61
CA MET A 51 20.21 -2.14 1.80
C MET A 51 19.23 -1.26 2.57
N THR A 52 19.38 0.05 2.46
CA THR A 52 18.42 0.98 3.08
C THR A 52 17.16 1.14 2.23
N TYR A 53 16.07 1.58 2.87
CA TYR A 53 14.82 1.85 2.17
C TYR A 53 14.96 3.00 1.15
N GLU A 54 15.85 3.96 1.40
CA GLU A 54 16.16 5.07 0.48
C GLU A 54 16.91 4.58 -0.76
N GLU A 55 17.89 3.70 -0.59
CA GLU A 55 18.60 3.06 -1.69
C GLU A 55 17.65 2.23 -2.56
N LEU A 56 16.77 1.44 -1.92
CA LEU A 56 15.74 0.69 -2.66
C LEU A 56 14.85 1.62 -3.48
N ARG A 57 14.38 2.73 -2.92
CA ARG A 57 13.52 3.69 -3.64
C ARG A 57 14.23 4.39 -4.79
N ARG A 58 15.52 4.69 -4.63
CA ARG A 58 16.33 5.34 -5.66
C ARG A 58 16.65 4.41 -6.81
N ASP A 59 17.02 3.18 -6.49
CA ASP A 59 17.61 2.23 -7.43
C ASP A 59 16.73 1.00 -7.69
N SER A 60 15.43 1.07 -7.36
CA SER A 60 14.50 -0.07 -7.40
C SER A 60 14.48 -0.80 -8.74
N ALA A 61 14.54 -0.07 -9.85
CA ALA A 61 14.58 -0.65 -11.20
C ALA A 61 15.82 -1.50 -11.48
N ALA A 62 16.95 -1.11 -10.89
CA ALA A 62 18.22 -1.81 -11.10
C ALA A 62 18.39 -3.01 -10.15
N VAL A 63 17.75 -2.96 -8.99
CA VAL A 63 17.96 -3.90 -7.89
C VAL A 63 16.83 -4.93 -7.78
N ILE A 64 15.57 -4.49 -7.91
CA ILE A 64 14.40 -5.38 -7.79
C ILE A 64 13.99 -5.91 -9.17
N THR A 65 14.16 -7.20 -9.36
CA THR A 65 13.74 -7.89 -10.59
C THR A 65 12.28 -8.35 -10.50
N PRO A 66 11.62 -8.63 -11.63
CA PRO A 66 10.30 -9.27 -11.61
C PRO A 66 10.28 -10.61 -10.88
N ALA A 67 11.40 -11.37 -10.89
CA ALA A 67 11.51 -12.63 -10.17
C ALA A 67 11.50 -12.44 -8.65
N ASP A 68 12.12 -11.36 -8.13
CA ASP A 68 12.08 -11.03 -6.71
C ASP A 68 10.65 -10.70 -6.26
N VAL A 69 9.94 -9.91 -7.06
CA VAL A 69 8.55 -9.56 -6.77
C VAL A 69 7.69 -10.82 -6.75
N LEU A 70 7.84 -11.69 -7.75
CA LEU A 70 7.11 -12.96 -7.82
C LEU A 70 7.41 -13.86 -6.60
N ALA A 71 8.68 -13.95 -6.18
CA ALA A 71 9.06 -14.75 -5.01
C ALA A 71 8.43 -14.23 -3.72
N VAL A 72 8.40 -12.91 -3.54
CA VAL A 72 7.74 -12.27 -2.38
C VAL A 72 6.22 -12.45 -2.46
N ASP A 73 5.61 -12.30 -3.63
CA ASP A 73 4.18 -12.51 -3.84
C ASP A 73 3.76 -13.93 -3.44
N GLU A 74 4.45 -14.95 -3.94
CA GLU A 74 4.14 -16.34 -3.64
C GLU A 74 4.32 -16.64 -2.15
N TRP A 75 5.40 -16.15 -1.54
CA TRP A 75 5.61 -16.31 -0.10
C TRP A 75 4.48 -15.65 0.72
N VAL A 76 4.07 -14.42 0.39
CA VAL A 76 2.94 -13.76 1.06
C VAL A 76 1.67 -14.58 0.93
N ILE A 77 1.35 -15.04 -0.29
CA ILE A 77 0.15 -15.83 -0.57
C ILE A 77 0.14 -17.12 0.25
N GLU A 78 1.28 -17.79 0.40
CA GLU A 78 1.41 -19.01 1.22
C GLU A 78 1.17 -18.74 2.72
N GLN A 79 1.52 -17.54 3.22
CA GLN A 79 1.32 -17.18 4.63
C GLN A 79 -0.11 -16.71 4.93
N LEU A 80 -0.85 -16.20 3.94
CA LEU A 80 -2.18 -15.59 4.14
C LEU A 80 -3.15 -16.47 4.94
N PRO A 81 -3.32 -17.78 4.67
CA PRO A 81 -4.27 -18.62 5.43
C PRO A 81 -3.96 -18.63 6.93
N LYS A 82 -2.67 -18.70 7.29
CA LYS A 82 -2.24 -18.65 8.69
C LYS A 82 -2.55 -17.30 9.32
N TRP A 83 -2.17 -16.21 8.67
CA TRP A 83 -2.39 -14.88 9.22
C TRP A 83 -3.87 -14.53 9.34
N ARG A 84 -4.69 -14.92 8.36
CA ARG A 84 -6.15 -14.69 8.40
C ARG A 84 -6.86 -15.42 9.53
N SER A 85 -6.31 -16.53 10.03
CA SER A 85 -6.90 -17.21 11.18
C SER A 85 -6.76 -16.40 12.49
N GLU A 86 -5.84 -15.44 12.53
CA GLU A 86 -5.50 -14.68 13.72
C GLU A 86 -5.92 -13.20 13.65
N THR A 87 -5.91 -12.59 12.44
CA THR A 87 -6.02 -11.14 12.28
C THR A 87 -6.55 -10.74 10.90
N ASN A 88 -7.02 -9.50 10.76
CA ASN A 88 -7.19 -8.89 9.44
C ASN A 88 -5.83 -8.57 8.85
N ILE A 89 -5.72 -8.66 7.53
CA ILE A 89 -4.48 -8.39 6.80
C ILE A 89 -4.60 -7.07 6.05
N LEU A 90 -3.67 -6.16 6.30
CA LEU A 90 -3.52 -4.92 5.56
C LEU A 90 -2.35 -5.06 4.60
N ILE A 91 -2.61 -5.23 3.32
CA ILE A 91 -1.58 -5.23 2.29
C ILE A 91 -1.32 -3.79 1.84
N ASP A 92 -0.11 -3.31 2.12
CA ASP A 92 0.41 -2.01 1.70
C ASP A 92 1.33 -2.22 0.50
N SER A 93 0.77 -2.09 -0.69
CA SER A 93 1.48 -2.35 -1.94
C SER A 93 1.19 -1.27 -2.99
N HIS A 94 2.12 -1.11 -3.93
CA HIS A 94 1.97 -0.20 -5.06
C HIS A 94 2.56 -0.86 -6.31
N PRO A 95 1.71 -1.37 -7.21
CA PRO A 95 2.16 -2.07 -8.41
C PRO A 95 2.80 -1.15 -9.45
N VAL A 96 2.75 0.17 -9.28
CA VAL A 96 3.31 1.15 -10.22
C VAL A 96 4.46 1.91 -9.57
N THR A 97 5.66 1.74 -10.09
CA THR A 97 6.88 2.43 -9.64
C THR A 97 7.37 3.41 -10.69
N LYS A 98 7.87 4.59 -10.24
CA LYS A 98 8.54 5.57 -11.10
C LYS A 98 9.97 5.10 -11.35
N GLU A 99 10.34 5.04 -12.62
CA GLU A 99 11.67 4.65 -13.10
C GLU A 99 12.29 5.76 -13.93
N SER A 100 13.58 5.65 -14.27
CA SER A 100 14.29 6.64 -15.09
C SER A 100 13.67 6.80 -16.49
N PHE A 101 13.18 5.70 -17.07
CA PHE A 101 12.52 5.69 -18.39
C PHE A 101 11.02 6.04 -18.38
N GLY A 102 10.39 6.16 -17.19
CA GLY A 102 8.94 6.36 -17.07
C GLY A 102 8.35 5.61 -15.89
N PHE A 103 7.47 4.64 -16.14
CA PHE A 103 6.82 3.84 -15.11
C PHE A 103 6.93 2.35 -15.42
N ARG A 104 7.17 1.57 -14.38
CA ARG A 104 7.05 0.12 -14.41
C ARG A 104 5.78 -0.29 -13.68
N VAL A 105 5.01 -1.17 -14.30
CA VAL A 105 3.84 -1.81 -13.67
C VAL A 105 4.20 -3.26 -13.39
N THR A 106 4.16 -3.65 -12.12
CA THR A 106 4.43 -5.02 -11.67
C THR A 106 3.19 -5.52 -10.91
N PRO A 107 2.18 -6.01 -11.64
CA PRO A 107 0.90 -6.40 -11.04
C PRO A 107 0.95 -7.82 -10.50
N TYR A 108 0.07 -8.13 -9.56
CA TYR A 108 -0.34 -9.51 -9.32
C TYR A 108 -0.99 -10.09 -10.58
N SER A 109 -0.70 -11.33 -10.89
CA SER A 109 -1.45 -12.06 -11.90
C SER A 109 -2.89 -12.30 -11.45
N ALA A 110 -3.80 -12.56 -12.39
CA ALA A 110 -5.19 -12.86 -12.04
C ALA A 110 -5.31 -14.06 -11.07
N ASN A 111 -4.46 -15.09 -11.25
CA ASN A 111 -4.42 -16.22 -10.33
C ASN A 111 -3.97 -15.82 -8.92
N GLN A 112 -2.94 -14.99 -8.80
CA GLN A 112 -2.50 -14.46 -7.50
C GLN A 112 -3.60 -13.64 -6.83
N VAL A 113 -4.29 -12.76 -7.57
CA VAL A 113 -5.40 -11.97 -7.05
C VAL A 113 -6.53 -12.86 -6.50
N VAL A 114 -6.88 -13.91 -7.22
CA VAL A 114 -7.88 -14.91 -6.75
C VAL A 114 -7.42 -15.63 -5.49
N ARG A 115 -6.13 -15.99 -5.39
CA ARG A 115 -5.56 -16.67 -4.21
C ARG A 115 -5.44 -15.73 -3.00
N ILE A 116 -5.08 -14.45 -3.22
CA ILE A 116 -5.08 -13.43 -2.17
C ILE A 116 -6.50 -13.17 -1.66
N ALA A 117 -7.47 -13.14 -2.56
CA ALA A 117 -8.89 -12.94 -2.29
C ALA A 117 -9.12 -11.65 -1.48
N PHE A 118 -8.77 -10.49 -2.06
CA PHE A 118 -9.05 -9.18 -1.45
C PHE A 118 -10.53 -9.05 -1.08
N ASP A 119 -10.81 -8.67 0.15
CA ASP A 119 -12.17 -8.37 0.62
C ASP A 119 -12.53 -6.89 0.36
N VAL A 120 -11.53 -6.00 0.47
CA VAL A 120 -11.66 -4.55 0.24
C VAL A 120 -10.43 -4.02 -0.48
N VAL A 121 -10.63 -3.21 -1.50
CA VAL A 121 -9.55 -2.51 -2.21
C VAL A 121 -9.73 -1.01 -2.05
N ILE A 122 -8.71 -0.32 -1.54
CA ILE A 122 -8.68 1.13 -1.33
C ILE A 122 -7.52 1.71 -2.13
N VAL A 123 -7.82 2.68 -2.99
CA VAL A 123 -6.80 3.47 -3.69
C VAL A 123 -6.89 4.94 -3.26
N LEU A 124 -5.74 5.47 -2.82
CA LEU A 124 -5.63 6.89 -2.53
C LEU A 124 -5.28 7.64 -3.81
N VAL A 125 -6.07 8.64 -4.12
CA VAL A 125 -5.89 9.55 -5.25
C VAL A 125 -5.75 10.99 -4.74
N GLY A 126 -5.39 11.91 -5.62
CA GLY A 126 -5.32 13.33 -5.27
C GLY A 126 -4.91 14.17 -6.47
N ASP A 127 -5.04 15.48 -6.32
CA ASP A 127 -4.64 16.47 -7.33
C ASP A 127 -3.14 16.35 -7.66
N PRO A 128 -2.76 16.17 -8.94
CA PRO A 128 -1.37 15.94 -9.32
C PRO A 128 -0.43 17.08 -8.93
N ALA A 129 -0.86 18.35 -9.03
CA ALA A 129 -0.04 19.50 -8.67
C ALA A 129 0.25 19.51 -7.16
N LYS A 130 -0.77 19.28 -6.33
CA LYS A 130 -0.60 19.21 -4.87
C LYS A 130 0.26 18.01 -4.46
N LEU A 131 0.09 16.86 -5.10
CA LEU A 131 0.92 15.68 -4.83
C LEU A 131 2.37 15.92 -5.24
N ALA A 132 2.64 16.58 -6.37
CA ALA A 132 4.00 16.94 -6.80
C ALA A 132 4.69 17.83 -5.74
N LEU A 133 4.00 18.84 -5.22
CA LEU A 133 4.51 19.69 -4.14
C LEU A 133 4.79 18.90 -2.85
N ARG A 134 3.92 17.96 -2.49
CA ARG A 134 4.16 17.09 -1.31
C ARG A 134 5.40 16.20 -1.49
N ILE A 135 5.63 15.69 -2.70
CA ILE A 135 6.81 14.86 -3.02
C ILE A 135 8.08 15.73 -2.98
N GLU A 136 8.02 16.95 -3.51
CA GLU A 136 9.14 17.89 -3.49
C GLU A 136 9.51 18.30 -2.05
N ALA A 137 8.51 18.57 -1.21
CA ALA A 137 8.71 18.93 0.20
C ALA A 137 9.28 17.77 1.04
N ASN A 138 9.01 16.51 0.66
CA ASN A 138 9.51 15.33 1.35
C ASN A 138 9.88 14.21 0.36
N PRO A 139 11.01 14.31 -0.32
CA PRO A 139 11.40 13.39 -1.39
C PRO A 139 11.69 11.97 -0.89
N GLU A 140 12.24 11.79 0.31
CA GLU A 140 12.58 10.48 0.89
C GLU A 140 13.31 9.56 -0.13
N GLY A 141 14.31 10.11 -0.83
CA GLY A 141 15.06 9.39 -1.87
C GLY A 141 14.36 9.23 -3.23
N ARG A 142 13.15 9.76 -3.41
CA ARG A 142 12.44 9.69 -4.70
C ARG A 142 13.03 10.70 -5.69
N PRO A 143 13.10 10.35 -7.00
CA PRO A 143 13.49 11.33 -8.03
C PRO A 143 12.44 12.44 -8.15
N ALA A 144 12.87 13.59 -8.62
CA ALA A 144 11.95 14.69 -8.98
C ALA A 144 10.91 14.22 -10.01
N VAL A 145 9.69 14.69 -9.86
CA VAL A 145 8.56 14.33 -10.73
C VAL A 145 7.87 15.58 -11.24
N THR A 146 7.33 15.51 -12.45
CA THR A 146 6.45 16.53 -12.99
C THR A 146 5.00 16.24 -12.60
N GLU A 147 4.15 17.26 -12.60
CA GLU A 147 2.70 17.12 -12.37
C GLU A 147 2.08 16.07 -13.33
N PHE A 148 2.45 16.10 -14.62
CA PHE A 148 2.01 15.09 -15.60
C PHE A 148 2.37 13.67 -15.16
N GLN A 149 3.61 13.46 -14.70
CA GLN A 149 4.06 12.14 -14.23
C GLN A 149 3.29 11.67 -12.99
N VAL A 150 3.03 12.58 -12.05
CA VAL A 150 2.23 12.27 -10.87
C VAL A 150 0.80 11.89 -11.27
N GLY A 151 0.16 12.68 -12.13
CA GLY A 151 -1.19 12.39 -12.63
C GLY A 151 -1.28 11.05 -13.35
N PHE A 152 -0.29 10.74 -14.19
CA PHE A 152 -0.22 9.45 -14.87
C PHE A 152 -0.05 8.28 -13.89
N GLN A 153 0.80 8.44 -12.86
CA GLN A 153 0.97 7.43 -11.82
C GLN A 153 -0.32 7.20 -11.02
N VAL A 154 -1.03 8.27 -10.65
CA VAL A 154 -2.33 8.18 -9.94
C VAL A 154 -3.34 7.39 -10.76
N GLN A 155 -3.44 7.68 -12.06
CA GLN A 155 -4.35 6.96 -12.97
C GLN A 155 -3.99 5.48 -13.10
N LEU A 156 -2.71 5.15 -13.32
CA LEU A 156 -2.26 3.76 -13.40
C LEU A 156 -2.54 2.99 -12.10
N GLN A 157 -2.30 3.60 -10.93
CA GLN A 157 -2.61 2.98 -9.64
C GLN A 157 -4.10 2.72 -9.48
N ALA A 158 -4.96 3.67 -9.85
CA ALA A 158 -6.40 3.52 -9.78
C ALA A 158 -6.92 2.41 -10.73
N VAL A 159 -6.39 2.34 -11.95
CA VAL A 159 -6.70 1.25 -12.89
C VAL A 159 -6.31 -0.11 -12.32
N MET A 160 -5.10 -0.24 -11.77
CA MET A 160 -4.64 -1.50 -11.17
C MET A 160 -5.49 -1.93 -9.98
N ALA A 161 -5.83 -1.00 -9.09
CA ALA A 161 -6.72 -1.26 -7.96
C ALA A 161 -8.10 -1.76 -8.43
N SER A 162 -8.67 -1.10 -9.43
CA SER A 162 -9.96 -1.47 -10.02
C SER A 162 -9.92 -2.88 -10.65
N LEU A 163 -8.84 -3.23 -11.36
CA LEU A 163 -8.66 -4.56 -11.94
C LEU A 163 -8.62 -5.65 -10.85
N TYR A 164 -7.92 -5.40 -9.75
CA TYR A 164 -7.87 -6.36 -8.63
C TYR A 164 -9.25 -6.54 -7.99
N ALA A 165 -9.97 -5.44 -7.77
CA ALA A 165 -11.31 -5.48 -7.21
C ALA A 165 -12.30 -6.24 -8.12
N VAL A 166 -12.28 -5.97 -9.43
CA VAL A 166 -13.11 -6.69 -10.42
C VAL A 166 -12.78 -8.18 -10.41
N THR A 167 -11.49 -8.55 -10.37
CA THR A 167 -11.07 -9.96 -10.33
C THR A 167 -11.58 -10.69 -9.09
N CYS A 168 -11.68 -10.00 -7.95
CA CYS A 168 -12.22 -10.55 -6.70
C CYS A 168 -13.75 -10.40 -6.58
N ALA A 169 -14.42 -9.73 -7.53
CA ALA A 169 -15.82 -9.31 -7.42
C ALA A 169 -16.09 -8.54 -6.09
N ARG A 170 -15.21 -7.59 -5.75
CA ARG A 170 -15.26 -6.78 -4.53
C ARG A 170 -15.26 -5.29 -4.85
N PRO A 171 -15.71 -4.43 -3.91
CA PRO A 171 -15.68 -2.99 -4.11
C PRO A 171 -14.25 -2.46 -4.16
N CYS A 172 -14.03 -1.43 -5.00
CA CYS A 172 -12.86 -0.58 -5.00
C CYS A 172 -13.27 0.84 -4.59
N PHE A 173 -12.64 1.37 -3.55
CA PHE A 173 -12.89 2.72 -3.07
C PHE A 173 -11.73 3.63 -3.44
N ALA A 174 -11.99 4.67 -4.22
CA ALA A 174 -11.04 5.72 -4.52
C ALA A 174 -11.26 6.88 -3.53
N ILE A 175 -10.27 7.16 -2.68
CA ILE A 175 -10.34 8.23 -1.69
C ILE A 175 -9.49 9.38 -2.18
N ASP A 176 -10.13 10.53 -2.45
CA ASP A 176 -9.45 11.77 -2.80
C ASP A 176 -8.83 12.41 -1.54
N THR A 177 -7.51 12.47 -1.51
CA THR A 177 -6.73 13.04 -0.40
C THR A 177 -6.29 14.48 -0.65
N THR A 178 -6.83 15.13 -1.68
CA THR A 178 -6.42 16.48 -2.10
C THR A 178 -6.58 17.50 -0.98
N GLU A 179 -7.77 17.53 -0.37
CA GLU A 179 -8.15 18.50 0.68
C GLU A 179 -8.27 17.87 2.07
N LEU A 180 -8.17 16.53 2.16
CA LEU A 180 -8.32 15.85 3.44
C LEU A 180 -7.01 15.83 4.23
N ASN A 181 -7.10 16.12 5.52
CA ASN A 181 -6.02 15.86 6.45
C ASN A 181 -5.92 14.36 6.81
N PRO A 182 -4.81 13.90 7.42
CA PRO A 182 -4.61 12.48 7.74
C PRO A 182 -5.71 11.86 8.62
N GLU A 183 -6.30 12.62 9.54
CA GLU A 183 -7.37 12.14 10.43
C GLU A 183 -8.68 11.94 9.68
N GLN A 184 -9.00 12.85 8.75
CA GLN A 184 -10.17 12.74 7.89
C GLN A 184 -10.06 11.53 6.95
N VAL A 185 -8.88 11.30 6.36
CA VAL A 185 -8.62 10.11 5.53
C VAL A 185 -8.78 8.84 6.36
N LEU A 186 -8.21 8.79 7.57
CA LEU A 186 -8.36 7.66 8.48
C LEU A 186 -9.83 7.41 8.84
N GLY A 187 -10.56 8.47 9.19
CA GLY A 187 -11.99 8.39 9.51
C GLY A 187 -12.81 7.81 8.36
N ALA A 188 -12.57 8.27 7.13
CA ALA A 188 -13.22 7.74 5.94
C ALA A 188 -12.92 6.26 5.74
N VAL A 189 -11.64 5.86 5.87
CA VAL A 189 -11.24 4.44 5.72
C VAL A 189 -11.88 3.56 6.79
N LEU A 190 -11.89 3.98 8.06
CA LEU A 190 -12.52 3.21 9.13
C LEU A 190 -14.01 3.00 8.88
N SER A 191 -14.73 4.02 8.38
CA SER A 191 -16.15 3.90 8.00
C SER A 191 -16.34 2.90 6.86
N LEU A 192 -15.54 3.01 5.79
CA LEU A 192 -15.61 2.08 4.65
C LEU A 192 -15.31 0.63 5.05
N LEU A 193 -14.32 0.41 5.92
CA LEU A 193 -14.02 -0.94 6.42
C LEU A 193 -15.20 -1.52 7.23
N GLN A 194 -15.83 -0.72 8.08
CA GLN A 194 -16.99 -1.12 8.85
C GLN A 194 -18.19 -1.45 7.96
N GLU A 195 -18.49 -0.60 6.98
CA GLU A 195 -19.55 -0.81 5.98
C GLU A 195 -19.29 -2.04 5.11
N SER A 196 -18.02 -2.35 4.85
CA SER A 196 -17.60 -3.54 4.11
C SER A 196 -17.57 -4.82 4.95
N GLY A 197 -17.99 -4.76 6.22
CA GLY A 197 -18.04 -5.92 7.12
C GLY A 197 -16.67 -6.44 7.55
N VAL A 198 -15.63 -5.59 7.55
CA VAL A 198 -14.33 -5.91 8.13
C VAL A 198 -14.47 -5.83 9.65
N PRO A 199 -14.24 -6.92 10.40
CA PRO A 199 -14.36 -6.89 11.86
C PRO A 199 -13.14 -6.23 12.49
N PHE A 200 -13.33 -5.17 13.27
CA PHE A 200 -12.28 -4.56 14.07
C PHE A 200 -12.84 -3.81 15.27
N GLU A 201 -11.99 -3.64 16.28
CA GLU A 201 -12.26 -2.78 17.44
C GLU A 201 -11.50 -1.47 17.25
N ARG A 202 -12.18 -0.34 17.51
CA ARG A 202 -11.52 0.97 17.53
C ARG A 202 -10.74 1.12 18.83
N THR A 203 -9.49 1.54 18.71
CA THR A 203 -8.65 1.90 19.86
C THR A 203 -8.75 3.40 20.07
N ASP A 204 -9.09 3.83 21.28
CA ASP A 204 -9.08 5.26 21.64
C ASP A 204 -7.65 5.81 21.57
N LEU A 205 -7.40 6.70 20.60
CA LEU A 205 -6.10 7.36 20.44
C LEU A 205 -5.83 8.41 21.53
N SER A 206 -6.83 8.74 22.36
CA SER A 206 -6.71 9.76 23.40
C SER A 206 -5.83 9.35 24.61
N SER A 207 -5.47 8.08 24.74
CA SER A 207 -4.72 7.57 25.90
C SER A 207 -3.24 7.26 25.63
N ALA A 208 -2.74 7.47 24.41
CA ALA A 208 -1.39 7.07 24.03
C ALA A 208 -0.30 8.17 24.17
N ASP A 209 -0.69 9.43 24.42
CA ASP A 209 0.26 10.57 24.51
C ASP A 209 0.67 10.95 25.95
N THR A 210 0.43 10.08 26.94
CA THR A 210 0.74 10.41 28.35
C THR A 210 1.92 9.61 28.93
N CYS A 211 2.72 8.98 28.09
CA CYS A 211 3.96 8.31 28.54
C CYS A 211 5.14 8.69 27.63
N LEU A 212 5.72 9.86 27.84
CA LEU A 212 7.12 10.19 27.57
C LEU A 212 7.72 10.88 28.77
#